data_e9404d9d47715cab0f8cb299f01273ee
#
_entry.id   e9404d9d47715cab0f8cb299f01273ee
#
_cell.length_a   1.000
_cell.length_b   1.000
_cell.length_c   1.000
_cell.angle_alpha   90.00
_cell.angle_beta   90.00
_cell.angle_gamma   90.00
#
_symmetry.space_group_name_H-M   'P 1'
#
loop_
_entity.id
_entity.type
_entity.pdbx_description
1 polymer ?
#
loop_
_entity_poly.entity_id
_entity_poly.type
_entity_poly.pdbx_seq_one_letter_code
_entity_poly.pdbx_strand_id
1 'polypeptide(L)'
;MIKKQITILLSILFCSVISAQDKSTNEKLTEELSENACQCVDSISLFNRNKTDVIKDIHNCIDKYTLALQLGNLLADVEKDSKKTDKTNQKKQININLDTSKNSEQYKDSYNAIERYMMKNCTSLKNAVNLAESKSEKLSKNEDAIEFYNKAISASKNEDWNEAIKNYENAVKEDPGFTYAWDNLGICYRRIGDYDKALGAYKKSLEVDPKGKMALQNIPVVYSYKQQHQKAIDAYKELDKVYPNDPEVYYGIGNVYFNGLKDDEKGLDYISKAYKIYNQQKSPYRTDAETIMSLIYRKMKQENKVDKFKEILKNNKIDFE
;
A
#
# COMPACT_ATOMS: atom_id res chain seq x y z
N MET A 1 9.88 -24.59 34.45
CA MET A 1 9.35 -23.29 34.96
C MET A 1 10.53 -22.33 35.11
N ILE A 2 10.73 -21.46 34.15
CA ILE A 2 11.82 -20.44 34.19
C ILE A 2 11.11 -19.09 34.29
N LYS A 3 11.16 -18.48 35.47
CA LYS A 3 10.71 -17.09 35.68
C LYS A 3 11.76 -16.15 35.08
N LYS A 4 11.43 -15.49 33.98
CA LYS A 4 12.19 -14.33 33.50
C LYS A 4 11.66 -13.07 34.17
N GLN A 5 12.47 -12.48 35.04
CA GLN A 5 12.26 -11.11 35.50
C GLN A 5 12.69 -10.17 34.40
N ILE A 6 11.80 -9.36 33.88
CA ILE A 6 12.09 -8.29 32.93
C ILE A 6 12.06 -6.98 33.71
N THR A 7 13.24 -6.38 33.86
CA THR A 7 13.37 -5.02 34.42
C THR A 7 13.25 -4.04 33.27
N ILE A 8 12.14 -3.31 33.19
CA ILE A 8 11.92 -2.26 32.19
C ILE A 8 12.21 -0.91 32.85
N LEU A 9 13.23 -0.21 32.35
CA LEU A 9 13.47 1.21 32.66
C LEU A 9 12.52 2.04 31.76
N LEU A 10 11.53 2.70 32.39
CA LEU A 10 10.67 3.65 31.70
C LEU A 10 11.20 5.06 31.94
N SER A 11 11.67 5.71 30.89
CA SER A 11 11.86 7.16 30.84
C SER A 11 10.57 7.79 30.29
N ILE A 12 9.78 8.40 31.18
CA ILE A 12 8.55 9.13 30.81
C ILE A 12 8.94 10.59 30.60
N LEU A 13 8.82 11.08 29.38
CA LEU A 13 8.81 12.51 29.08
C LEU A 13 7.37 13.02 29.18
N PHE A 14 7.10 13.83 30.20
CA PHE A 14 5.86 14.59 30.33
C PHE A 14 5.96 15.87 29.49
N CYS A 15 5.05 16.07 28.56
CA CYS A 15 4.75 17.40 28.06
C CYS A 15 3.25 17.62 28.03
N SER A 16 2.79 18.48 28.91
CA SER A 16 1.42 18.93 29.07
C SER A 16 1.02 19.93 27.99
N VAL A 17 -0.20 19.87 27.43
CA VAL A 17 -1.05 21.05 27.18
C VAL A 17 -2.54 20.67 27.11
N ILE A 18 -3.31 21.44 27.80
CA ILE A 18 -4.70 21.60 28.13
C ILE A 18 -5.59 21.84 26.90
N SER A 19 -6.70 21.14 26.74
CA SER A 19 -8.08 21.57 27.01
C SER A 19 -9.15 20.81 26.21
N ALA A 20 -10.23 20.54 26.93
CA ALA A 20 -11.62 20.29 26.52
C ALA A 20 -12.02 18.88 26.06
N GLN A 21 -12.81 18.33 26.91
CA GLN A 21 -13.57 17.09 26.99
C GLN A 21 -12.78 15.89 27.51
N ASP A 22 -13.10 15.59 28.76
CA ASP A 22 -12.45 14.57 29.58
C ASP A 22 -12.80 13.15 29.12
N LYS A 23 -12.12 12.71 28.01
CA LYS A 23 -12.03 11.29 27.72
C LYS A 23 -11.24 10.62 28.84
N SER A 24 -11.71 9.49 29.35
CA SER A 24 -10.96 8.74 30.37
C SER A 24 -9.54 8.42 29.84
N THR A 25 -8.58 8.31 30.74
CA THR A 25 -7.20 7.99 30.42
C THR A 25 -7.10 6.71 29.53
N ASN A 26 -7.99 5.74 29.78
CA ASN A 26 -8.08 4.49 29.05
C ASN A 26 -8.61 4.67 27.62
N GLU A 27 -9.52 5.64 27.39
CA GLU A 27 -10.01 5.93 26.03
C GLU A 27 -8.93 6.60 25.17
N LYS A 28 -8.17 7.53 25.74
CA LYS A 28 -7.03 8.17 25.04
C LYS A 28 -5.95 7.16 24.66
N LEU A 29 -5.62 6.26 25.59
CA LEU A 29 -4.66 5.19 25.34
C LEU A 29 -5.15 4.23 24.25
N THR A 30 -6.44 3.86 24.27
CA THR A 30 -7.04 3.01 23.24
C THR A 30 -6.97 3.69 21.87
N GLU A 31 -7.26 4.99 21.77
CA GLU A 31 -7.19 5.79 20.57
C GLU A 31 -5.75 5.80 20.01
N GLU A 32 -4.77 6.16 20.83
CA GLU A 32 -3.36 6.22 20.44
C GLU A 32 -2.82 4.87 19.93
N LEU A 33 -3.08 3.80 20.66
CA LEU A 33 -2.62 2.46 20.30
C LEU A 33 -3.32 1.93 19.05
N SER A 34 -4.60 2.30 18.84
CA SER A 34 -5.35 1.96 17.63
C SER A 34 -4.85 2.73 16.41
N GLU A 35 -4.45 3.98 16.57
CA GLU A 35 -3.81 4.75 15.50
C GLU A 35 -2.46 4.15 15.08
N ASN A 36 -1.65 3.74 16.06
CA ASN A 36 -0.41 3.02 15.79
C ASN A 36 -0.65 1.67 15.09
N ALA A 37 -1.70 0.93 15.48
CA ALA A 37 -2.10 -0.29 14.79
C ALA A 37 -2.55 0.00 13.34
N CYS A 38 -3.25 1.13 13.11
CA CYS A 38 -3.64 1.57 11.78
C CYS A 38 -2.42 1.90 10.90
N GLN A 39 -1.41 2.58 11.44
CA GLN A 39 -0.14 2.84 10.72
C GLN A 39 0.60 1.53 10.39
N CYS A 40 0.56 0.53 11.28
CA CYS A 40 1.08 -0.80 11.00
C CYS A 40 0.34 -1.43 9.81
N VAL A 41 -0.98 -1.35 9.75
CA VAL A 41 -1.78 -1.86 8.63
C VAL A 41 -1.47 -1.11 7.33
N ASP A 42 -1.23 0.21 7.39
CA ASP A 42 -0.84 1.02 6.23
C ASP A 42 0.50 0.56 5.62
N SER A 43 1.40 0.01 6.43
CA SER A 43 2.68 -0.54 5.99
C SER A 43 2.59 -1.92 5.31
N ILE A 44 1.42 -2.58 5.35
CA ILE A 44 1.25 -3.91 4.76
C ILE A 44 1.24 -3.79 3.23
N SER A 45 2.19 -4.44 2.58
CA SER A 45 2.15 -4.58 1.13
C SER A 45 0.97 -5.45 0.71
N LEU A 46 0.10 -4.91 -0.12
CA LEU A 46 -1.06 -5.62 -0.68
C LEU A 46 -0.77 -6.21 -2.06
N PHE A 47 0.40 -5.92 -2.62
CA PHE A 47 0.79 -6.38 -3.95
C PHE A 47 1.08 -7.89 -3.93
N ASN A 48 0.46 -8.62 -4.83
CA ASN A 48 0.62 -10.08 -5.02
C ASN A 48 0.42 -10.95 -3.75
N ARG A 49 -0.45 -10.54 -2.83
CA ARG A 49 -0.74 -11.29 -1.62
C ARG A 49 -2.17 -11.82 -1.62
N ASN A 50 -2.37 -13.03 -1.13
CA ASN A 50 -3.70 -13.61 -0.95
C ASN A 50 -4.41 -13.00 0.29
N LYS A 51 -5.72 -13.19 0.33
CA LYS A 51 -6.58 -12.68 1.43
C LYS A 51 -6.12 -13.18 2.80
N THR A 52 -5.78 -14.46 2.90
CA THR A 52 -5.40 -15.10 4.18
C THR A 52 -4.14 -14.47 4.76
N ASP A 53 -3.11 -14.23 3.93
CA ASP A 53 -1.87 -13.60 4.37
C ASP A 53 -2.06 -12.14 4.77
N VAL A 54 -2.88 -11.39 4.02
CA VAL A 54 -3.20 -9.99 4.36
C VAL A 54 -3.96 -9.92 5.68
N ILE A 55 -4.97 -10.77 5.87
CA ILE A 55 -5.74 -10.85 7.12
C ILE A 55 -4.83 -11.23 8.28
N LYS A 56 -3.93 -12.19 8.10
CA LYS A 56 -2.96 -12.60 9.12
C LYS A 56 -2.07 -11.42 9.57
N ASP A 57 -1.60 -10.61 8.62
CA ASP A 57 -0.77 -9.45 8.97
C ASP A 57 -1.58 -8.35 9.64
N ILE A 58 -2.84 -8.14 9.23
CA ILE A 58 -3.76 -7.23 9.94
C ILE A 58 -3.92 -7.67 11.39
N HIS A 59 -4.18 -8.96 11.63
CA HIS A 59 -4.27 -9.49 13.00
C HIS A 59 -2.96 -9.31 13.77
N ASN A 60 -1.80 -9.52 13.14
CA ASN A 60 -0.50 -9.30 13.78
C ASN A 60 -0.31 -7.83 14.18
N CYS A 61 -0.78 -6.87 13.36
CA CYS A 61 -0.75 -5.45 13.69
C CYS A 61 -1.62 -5.15 14.91
N ILE A 62 -2.83 -5.71 15.00
CA ILE A 62 -3.73 -5.52 16.15
C ILE A 62 -3.14 -6.19 17.40
N ASP A 63 -2.69 -7.45 17.29
CA ASP A 63 -2.09 -8.22 18.39
C ASP A 63 -0.91 -7.48 19.05
N LYS A 64 -0.06 -6.86 18.24
CA LYS A 64 1.10 -6.09 18.71
C LYS A 64 0.71 -5.00 19.71
N TYR A 65 -0.39 -4.30 19.48
CA TYR A 65 -0.83 -3.19 20.32
C TYR A 65 -1.83 -3.62 21.39
N THR A 66 -2.44 -4.81 21.25
CA THR A 66 -3.34 -5.39 22.26
C THR A 66 -2.64 -5.59 23.60
N LEU A 67 -1.43 -6.15 23.59
CA LEU A 67 -0.64 -6.35 24.82
C LEU A 67 -0.24 -5.02 25.47
N ALA A 68 0.05 -3.99 24.66
CA ALA A 68 0.34 -2.66 25.18
C ALA A 68 -0.88 -2.03 25.86
N LEU A 69 -2.07 -2.22 25.27
CA LEU A 69 -3.33 -1.74 25.86
C LEU A 69 -3.67 -2.47 27.17
N GLN A 70 -3.49 -3.80 27.23
CA GLN A 70 -3.66 -4.55 28.47
C GLN A 70 -2.76 -4.03 29.58
N LEU A 71 -1.47 -3.83 29.29
CA LEU A 71 -0.51 -3.31 30.26
C LEU A 71 -0.90 -1.90 30.73
N GLY A 72 -1.28 -1.03 29.80
CA GLY A 72 -1.71 0.33 30.11
C GLY A 72 -2.96 0.37 30.99
N ASN A 73 -3.95 -0.48 30.72
CA ASN A 73 -5.16 -0.60 31.53
C ASN A 73 -4.85 -1.09 32.96
N LEU A 74 -3.99 -2.11 33.10
CA LEU A 74 -3.54 -2.61 34.39
C LEU A 74 -2.81 -1.52 35.22
N LEU A 75 -1.93 -0.74 34.58
CA LEU A 75 -1.22 0.35 35.24
C LEU A 75 -2.18 1.47 35.69
N ALA A 76 -3.18 1.80 34.87
CA ALA A 76 -4.19 2.80 35.21
C ALA A 76 -5.05 2.36 36.38
N ASP A 77 -5.39 1.08 36.48
CA ASP A 77 -6.14 0.53 37.62
C ASP A 77 -5.32 0.54 38.90
N VAL A 78 -4.04 0.20 38.82
CA VAL A 78 -3.10 0.33 39.97
C VAL A 78 -3.00 1.77 40.45
N GLU A 79 -2.95 2.74 39.56
CA GLU A 79 -2.88 4.17 39.89
C GLU A 79 -4.18 4.64 40.59
N LYS A 80 -5.35 4.19 40.10
CA LYS A 80 -6.65 4.49 40.73
C LYS A 80 -6.74 3.93 42.16
N ASP A 81 -6.25 2.69 42.36
CA ASP A 81 -6.26 2.06 43.69
C ASP A 81 -5.25 2.69 44.64
N SER A 82 -4.13 3.18 44.15
CA SER A 82 -3.15 3.90 44.95
C SER A 82 -3.68 5.26 45.46
N LYS A 83 -4.54 5.93 44.67
CA LYS A 83 -5.16 7.21 45.05
C LYS A 83 -6.32 7.05 46.06
N LYS A 84 -6.87 5.85 46.20
CA LYS A 84 -7.97 5.56 47.17
C LYS A 84 -7.50 5.19 48.57
N THR A 85 -6.23 4.89 48.76
CA THR A 85 -5.68 4.46 50.05
C THR A 85 -4.92 5.58 50.76
N ASP A 86 -5.45 6.06 51.84
CA ASP A 86 -4.95 7.13 52.69
C ASP A 86 -3.67 6.72 53.46
N LYS A 87 -2.68 7.59 53.45
CA LYS A 87 -1.66 7.95 54.49
C LYS A 87 -0.98 6.88 55.36
N THR A 88 -0.71 5.67 54.92
CA THR A 88 0.26 4.82 55.59
C THR A 88 1.44 4.49 54.68
N ASN A 89 2.62 4.92 55.14
CA ASN A 89 3.94 4.80 54.43
C ASN A 89 4.43 3.33 54.32
N GLN A 90 3.59 2.41 53.84
CA GLN A 90 4.03 1.05 53.56
C GLN A 90 4.23 0.87 52.04
N LYS A 91 5.46 0.53 51.62
CA LYS A 91 5.76 0.10 50.28
C LYS A 91 4.92 -1.13 49.95
N LYS A 92 3.83 -0.94 49.20
CA LYS A 92 3.01 -2.05 48.67
C LYS A 92 3.73 -2.66 47.49
N GLN A 93 4.05 -3.94 47.54
CA GLN A 93 4.44 -4.71 46.38
C GLN A 93 3.22 -4.97 45.53
N ILE A 94 3.20 -4.45 44.30
CA ILE A 94 2.12 -4.64 43.33
C ILE A 94 2.54 -5.79 42.44
N ASN A 95 1.83 -6.90 42.49
CA ASN A 95 2.02 -8.01 41.57
C ASN A 95 1.11 -7.79 40.34
N ILE A 96 1.70 -7.41 39.25
CA ILE A 96 1.00 -7.30 37.95
C ILE A 96 0.98 -8.69 37.30
N ASN A 97 -0.20 -9.26 37.17
CA ASN A 97 -0.39 -10.51 36.46
C ASN A 97 -0.97 -10.21 35.05
N LEU A 98 -0.12 -10.20 34.04
CA LEU A 98 -0.52 -10.00 32.65
C LEU A 98 -0.77 -11.38 32.00
N ASP A 99 -2.03 -11.68 31.71
CA ASP A 99 -2.39 -12.88 30.95
C ASP A 99 -2.26 -12.60 29.44
N THR A 100 -1.19 -13.11 28.85
CA THR A 100 -0.90 -12.96 27.42
C THR A 100 -1.57 -14.02 26.54
N SER A 101 -2.41 -14.86 27.13
CA SER A 101 -3.17 -15.85 26.35
C SER A 101 -4.21 -15.18 25.48
N LYS A 102 -4.18 -15.46 24.18
CA LYS A 102 -5.19 -14.96 23.21
C LYS A 102 -6.62 -15.43 23.55
N ASN A 103 -6.76 -16.42 24.40
CA ASN A 103 -8.04 -16.94 24.84
C ASN A 103 -8.57 -16.25 26.12
N SER A 104 -7.73 -15.47 26.82
CA SER A 104 -8.15 -14.75 28.02
C SER A 104 -9.16 -13.66 27.71
N GLU A 105 -10.07 -13.41 28.63
CA GLU A 105 -11.08 -12.36 28.50
C GLU A 105 -10.43 -10.97 28.39
N GLN A 106 -9.42 -10.69 29.21
CA GLN A 106 -8.67 -9.43 29.15
C GLN A 106 -8.00 -9.19 27.80
N TYR A 107 -7.44 -10.23 27.17
CA TYR A 107 -6.87 -10.11 25.84
C TYR A 107 -7.94 -9.79 24.81
N LYS A 108 -9.04 -10.54 24.81
CA LYS A 108 -10.15 -10.35 23.87
C LYS A 108 -10.78 -8.97 23.99
N ASP A 109 -10.96 -8.46 25.20
CA ASP A 109 -11.51 -7.12 25.42
C ASP A 109 -10.60 -6.04 24.85
N SER A 110 -9.29 -6.12 25.09
CA SER A 110 -8.32 -5.18 24.57
C SER A 110 -8.19 -5.28 23.05
N TYR A 111 -8.20 -6.49 22.50
CA TYR A 111 -8.19 -6.75 21.06
C TYR A 111 -9.41 -6.13 20.38
N ASN A 112 -10.60 -6.43 20.90
CA ASN A 112 -11.87 -5.92 20.38
C ASN A 112 -11.99 -4.39 20.51
N ALA A 113 -11.38 -3.78 21.51
CA ALA A 113 -11.36 -2.33 21.66
C ALA A 113 -10.56 -1.67 20.52
N ILE A 114 -9.35 -2.17 20.25
CA ILE A 114 -8.51 -1.69 19.14
C ILE A 114 -9.21 -1.95 17.80
N GLU A 115 -9.68 -3.17 17.56
CA GLU A 115 -10.35 -3.55 16.33
C GLU A 115 -11.57 -2.65 16.02
N ARG A 116 -12.45 -2.43 17.01
CA ARG A 116 -13.63 -1.55 16.85
C ARG A 116 -13.25 -0.11 16.52
N TYR A 117 -12.21 0.42 17.16
CA TYR A 117 -11.72 1.77 16.83
C TYR A 117 -11.19 1.81 15.39
N MET A 118 -10.37 0.83 14.98
CA MET A 118 -9.80 0.75 13.65
C MET A 118 -10.85 0.56 12.58
N MET A 119 -11.85 -0.29 12.79
CA MET A 119 -12.95 -0.47 11.83
C MET A 119 -13.72 0.83 11.57
N LYS A 120 -13.84 1.68 12.57
CA LYS A 120 -14.51 2.98 12.46
C LYS A 120 -13.62 4.04 11.80
N ASN A 121 -12.34 4.12 12.19
CA ASN A 121 -11.49 5.28 11.95
C ASN A 121 -10.31 5.00 11.00
N CYS A 122 -9.89 3.73 10.79
CA CYS A 122 -8.73 3.38 9.99
C CYS A 122 -9.10 3.16 8.52
N THR A 123 -8.75 4.09 7.66
CA THR A 123 -8.96 3.98 6.20
C THR A 123 -8.10 2.87 5.60
N SER A 124 -6.87 2.68 6.08
CA SER A 124 -5.96 1.65 5.61
C SER A 124 -6.51 0.24 5.87
N LEU A 125 -7.13 0.00 7.03
CA LEU A 125 -7.82 -1.26 7.32
C LEU A 125 -8.97 -1.52 6.34
N LYS A 126 -9.84 -0.52 6.13
CA LYS A 126 -10.96 -0.63 5.19
C LYS A 126 -10.48 -0.93 3.78
N ASN A 127 -9.43 -0.25 3.33
CA ASN A 127 -8.83 -0.48 2.03
C ASN A 127 -8.20 -1.87 1.92
N ALA A 128 -7.48 -2.33 2.95
CA ALA A 128 -6.85 -3.65 2.97
C ALA A 128 -7.90 -4.78 2.92
N VAL A 129 -8.99 -4.65 3.69
CA VAL A 129 -10.09 -5.63 3.69
C VAL A 129 -10.80 -5.64 2.34
N ASN A 130 -11.18 -4.47 1.81
CA ASN A 130 -11.86 -4.36 0.51
C ASN A 130 -11.01 -4.91 -0.63
N LEU A 131 -9.69 -4.62 -0.64
CA LEU A 131 -8.76 -5.17 -1.61
C LEU A 131 -8.59 -6.69 -1.45
N ALA A 132 -8.54 -7.19 -0.23
CA ALA A 132 -8.48 -8.62 0.03
C ALA A 132 -9.75 -9.34 -0.43
N GLU A 133 -10.93 -8.73 -0.26
CA GLU A 133 -12.21 -9.24 -0.77
C GLU A 133 -12.30 -9.20 -2.30
N SER A 134 -11.96 -8.06 -2.92
CA SER A 134 -11.93 -7.93 -4.38
C SER A 134 -10.93 -8.88 -5.04
N LYS A 135 -9.80 -9.17 -4.36
CA LYS A 135 -8.82 -10.16 -4.84
C LYS A 135 -9.35 -11.59 -4.75
N SER A 136 -10.18 -11.91 -3.76
CA SER A 136 -10.73 -13.28 -3.65
C SER A 136 -11.67 -13.63 -4.80
N GLU A 137 -12.35 -12.64 -5.39
CA GLU A 137 -13.20 -12.82 -6.57
C GLU A 137 -12.40 -12.98 -7.87
N LYS A 138 -11.15 -12.50 -7.89
CA LYS A 138 -10.24 -12.57 -9.06
C LYS A 138 -9.35 -13.79 -9.07
N LEU A 139 -9.32 -14.56 -7.98
CA LEU A 139 -8.63 -15.83 -7.89
C LEU A 139 -9.52 -16.95 -8.40
N SER A 140 -8.93 -17.90 -9.12
CA SER A 140 -9.61 -19.09 -9.54
C SER A 140 -10.10 -19.92 -8.34
N LYS A 141 -11.20 -20.65 -8.54
CA LYS A 141 -11.66 -21.73 -7.65
C LYS A 141 -11.28 -23.11 -8.19
N ASN A 142 -10.68 -23.19 -9.38
CA ASN A 142 -10.20 -24.41 -9.99
C ASN A 142 -8.82 -24.74 -9.39
N GLU A 143 -8.72 -25.87 -8.71
CA GLU A 143 -7.49 -26.29 -8.02
C GLU A 143 -6.31 -26.49 -8.98
N ASP A 144 -6.54 -27.07 -10.16
CA ASP A 144 -5.52 -27.27 -11.19
C ASP A 144 -5.01 -25.92 -11.71
N ALA A 145 -5.92 -24.97 -11.95
CA ALA A 145 -5.54 -23.61 -12.36
C ALA A 145 -4.69 -22.91 -11.29
N ILE A 146 -5.02 -23.08 -10.02
CA ILE A 146 -4.27 -22.52 -8.89
C ILE A 146 -2.89 -23.19 -8.79
N GLU A 147 -2.79 -24.50 -9.00
CA GLU A 147 -1.50 -25.22 -8.96
C GLU A 147 -0.56 -24.70 -10.06
N PHE A 148 -1.05 -24.61 -11.30
CA PHE A 148 -0.27 -24.01 -12.41
C PHE A 148 0.12 -22.56 -12.14
N TYR A 149 -0.80 -21.76 -11.63
CA TYR A 149 -0.53 -20.36 -11.27
C TYR A 149 0.60 -20.24 -10.22
N ASN A 150 0.60 -21.08 -9.20
CA ASN A 150 1.64 -21.08 -8.17
C ASN A 150 3.01 -21.52 -8.73
N LYS A 151 3.04 -22.51 -9.64
CA LYS A 151 4.26 -22.90 -10.37
C LYS A 151 4.79 -21.74 -11.20
N ALA A 152 3.90 -21.04 -11.89
CA ALA A 152 4.25 -19.86 -12.70
C ALA A 152 4.82 -18.72 -11.85
N ILE A 153 4.22 -18.43 -10.68
CA ILE A 153 4.77 -17.44 -9.73
C ILE A 153 6.18 -17.83 -9.29
N SER A 154 6.41 -19.10 -8.97
CA SER A 154 7.73 -19.59 -8.55
C SER A 154 8.76 -19.41 -9.66
N ALA A 155 8.42 -19.79 -10.89
CA ALA A 155 9.27 -19.59 -12.06
C ALA A 155 9.55 -18.08 -12.32
N SER A 156 8.52 -17.23 -12.22
CA SER A 156 8.66 -15.77 -12.38
C SER A 156 9.60 -15.14 -11.34
N LYS A 157 9.59 -15.63 -10.09
CA LYS A 157 10.52 -15.18 -9.03
C LYS A 157 11.97 -15.52 -9.35
N ASN A 158 12.18 -16.61 -10.06
CA ASN A 158 13.51 -17.05 -10.53
C ASN A 158 13.86 -16.47 -11.91
N GLU A 159 13.04 -15.55 -12.43
CA GLU A 159 13.18 -14.97 -13.77
C GLU A 159 13.15 -15.97 -14.91
N ASP A 160 12.69 -17.19 -14.67
CA ASP A 160 12.43 -18.18 -15.73
C ASP A 160 11.10 -17.87 -16.43
N TRP A 161 11.17 -16.86 -17.31
CA TRP A 161 9.98 -16.34 -17.99
C TRP A 161 9.34 -17.38 -18.92
N ASN A 162 10.10 -18.30 -19.49
CA ASN A 162 9.56 -19.31 -20.39
C ASN A 162 8.75 -20.38 -19.61
N GLU A 163 9.27 -20.85 -18.50
CA GLU A 163 8.53 -21.80 -17.63
C GLU A 163 7.33 -21.08 -16.96
N ALA A 164 7.48 -19.81 -16.59
CA ALA A 164 6.38 -19.01 -16.07
C ALA A 164 5.23 -18.88 -17.09
N ILE A 165 5.54 -18.52 -18.35
CA ILE A 165 4.57 -18.42 -19.43
C ILE A 165 3.83 -19.75 -19.61
N LYS A 166 4.54 -20.87 -19.75
CA LYS A 166 3.94 -22.19 -19.92
C LYS A 166 2.94 -22.53 -18.82
N ASN A 167 3.30 -22.22 -17.57
CA ASN A 167 2.43 -22.50 -16.43
C ASN A 167 1.25 -21.52 -16.35
N TYR A 168 1.44 -20.23 -16.66
CA TYR A 168 0.31 -19.29 -16.75
C TYR A 168 -0.64 -19.64 -17.89
N GLU A 169 -0.13 -20.08 -19.06
CA GLU A 169 -0.97 -20.57 -20.15
C GLU A 169 -1.83 -21.78 -19.74
N ASN A 170 -1.25 -22.71 -18.98
CA ASN A 170 -2.00 -23.82 -18.42
C ASN A 170 -3.06 -23.31 -17.41
N ALA A 171 -2.70 -22.39 -16.52
CA ALA A 171 -3.64 -21.83 -15.54
C ALA A 171 -4.86 -21.19 -16.22
N VAL A 172 -4.65 -20.38 -17.27
CA VAL A 172 -5.77 -19.72 -18.00
C VAL A 172 -6.52 -20.66 -18.92
N LYS A 173 -5.94 -21.81 -19.29
CA LYS A 173 -6.62 -22.88 -20.01
C LYS A 173 -7.59 -23.62 -19.11
N GLU A 174 -7.16 -23.95 -17.88
CA GLU A 174 -8.00 -24.59 -16.87
C GLU A 174 -9.10 -23.68 -16.34
N ASP A 175 -8.80 -22.37 -16.21
CA ASP A 175 -9.78 -21.35 -15.81
C ASP A 175 -9.59 -20.07 -16.64
N PRO A 176 -10.32 -19.90 -17.74
CA PRO A 176 -10.30 -18.66 -18.54
C PRO A 176 -10.74 -17.41 -17.78
N GLY A 177 -11.46 -17.57 -16.66
CA GLY A 177 -11.87 -16.48 -15.78
C GLY A 177 -10.78 -16.00 -14.81
N PHE A 178 -9.63 -16.66 -14.76
CA PHE A 178 -8.56 -16.36 -13.84
C PHE A 178 -7.80 -15.08 -14.22
N THR A 179 -8.35 -13.93 -13.87
CA THR A 179 -7.84 -12.59 -14.25
C THR A 179 -6.37 -12.39 -13.91
N TYR A 180 -5.95 -12.79 -12.69
CA TYR A 180 -4.54 -12.63 -12.29
C TYR A 180 -3.57 -13.49 -13.11
N ALA A 181 -4.01 -14.66 -13.58
CA ALA A 181 -3.17 -15.47 -14.45
C ALA A 181 -2.98 -14.81 -15.82
N TRP A 182 -4.03 -14.20 -16.40
CA TRP A 182 -3.93 -13.40 -17.61
C TRP A 182 -3.03 -12.20 -17.45
N ASP A 183 -3.16 -11.46 -16.34
CA ASP A 183 -2.33 -10.29 -16.05
C ASP A 183 -0.84 -10.64 -15.96
N ASN A 184 -0.52 -11.68 -15.20
CA ASN A 184 0.87 -12.13 -15.03
C ASN A 184 1.44 -12.76 -16.30
N LEU A 185 0.62 -13.46 -17.09
CA LEU A 185 1.01 -13.93 -18.41
C LEU A 185 1.40 -12.77 -19.32
N GLY A 186 0.61 -11.69 -19.31
CA GLY A 186 0.94 -10.47 -20.04
C GLY A 186 2.25 -9.83 -19.58
N ILE A 187 2.53 -9.82 -18.28
CA ILE A 187 3.82 -9.34 -17.73
C ILE A 187 4.97 -10.21 -18.24
N CYS A 188 4.84 -11.55 -18.20
CA CYS A 188 5.88 -12.46 -18.66
C CYS A 188 6.17 -12.28 -20.17
N TYR A 189 5.13 -12.20 -21.00
CA TYR A 189 5.31 -11.91 -22.43
C TYR A 189 5.99 -10.56 -22.66
N ARG A 190 5.63 -9.53 -21.91
CA ARG A 190 6.32 -8.22 -22.00
C ARG A 190 7.79 -8.33 -21.62
N ARG A 191 8.14 -9.13 -20.60
CA ARG A 191 9.53 -9.35 -20.15
C ARG A 191 10.40 -9.99 -21.22
N ILE A 192 9.85 -10.93 -22.01
CA ILE A 192 10.57 -11.56 -23.12
C ILE A 192 10.47 -10.77 -24.45
N GLY A 193 9.79 -9.62 -24.45
CA GLY A 193 9.64 -8.77 -25.64
C GLY A 193 8.52 -9.19 -26.60
N ASP A 194 7.70 -10.19 -26.27
CA ASP A 194 6.55 -10.58 -27.08
C ASP A 194 5.35 -9.66 -26.76
N TYR A 195 5.45 -8.44 -27.28
CA TYR A 195 4.50 -7.37 -26.98
C TYR A 195 3.09 -7.65 -27.50
N ASP A 196 2.96 -8.38 -28.61
CA ASP A 196 1.65 -8.70 -29.18
C ASP A 196 0.90 -9.71 -28.32
N LYS A 197 1.58 -10.74 -27.85
CA LYS A 197 1.01 -11.68 -26.89
C LYS A 197 0.73 -11.03 -25.54
N ALA A 198 1.59 -10.11 -25.08
CA ALA A 198 1.33 -9.35 -23.86
C ALA A 198 0.01 -8.56 -23.96
N LEU A 199 -0.22 -7.82 -25.06
CA LEU A 199 -1.48 -7.12 -25.32
C LEU A 199 -2.66 -8.08 -25.40
N GLY A 200 -2.49 -9.27 -26.00
CA GLY A 200 -3.51 -10.31 -26.06
C GLY A 200 -3.93 -10.78 -24.68
N ALA A 201 -2.96 -11.07 -23.81
CA ALA A 201 -3.21 -11.52 -22.43
C ALA A 201 -3.93 -10.44 -21.62
N TYR A 202 -3.48 -9.17 -21.67
CA TYR A 202 -4.16 -8.07 -20.95
C TYR A 202 -5.58 -7.81 -21.49
N LYS A 203 -5.83 -7.97 -22.79
CA LYS A 203 -7.19 -7.87 -23.32
C LYS A 203 -8.09 -8.98 -22.78
N LYS A 204 -7.57 -10.22 -22.66
CA LYS A 204 -8.31 -11.33 -22.04
C LYS A 204 -8.59 -11.06 -20.56
N SER A 205 -7.66 -10.48 -19.83
CA SER A 205 -7.89 -10.02 -18.46
C SER A 205 -9.05 -9.00 -18.40
N LEU A 206 -9.08 -8.02 -19.33
CA LEU A 206 -10.13 -7.00 -19.37
C LEU A 206 -11.49 -7.51 -19.92
N GLU A 207 -11.53 -8.61 -20.68
CA GLU A 207 -12.77 -9.29 -21.02
C GLU A 207 -13.46 -9.86 -19.77
N VAL A 208 -12.65 -10.32 -18.78
CA VAL A 208 -13.14 -10.85 -17.51
C VAL A 208 -13.42 -9.73 -16.50
N ASP A 209 -12.46 -8.81 -16.32
CA ASP A 209 -12.57 -7.65 -15.43
C ASP A 209 -12.33 -6.35 -16.22
N PRO A 210 -13.37 -5.71 -16.78
CA PRO A 210 -13.23 -4.49 -17.57
C PRO A 210 -12.58 -3.32 -16.81
N LYS A 211 -12.52 -3.39 -15.48
CA LYS A 211 -11.85 -2.41 -14.62
C LYS A 211 -10.55 -2.95 -14.03
N GLY A 212 -9.98 -4.01 -14.57
CA GLY A 212 -8.74 -4.62 -14.11
C GLY A 212 -7.57 -3.63 -14.13
N LYS A 213 -7.18 -3.09 -12.95
CA LYS A 213 -6.17 -2.04 -12.85
C LYS A 213 -4.83 -2.49 -13.43
N MET A 214 -4.44 -3.74 -13.20
CA MET A 214 -3.16 -4.28 -13.65
C MET A 214 -3.06 -4.28 -15.18
N ALA A 215 -4.08 -4.79 -15.87
CA ALA A 215 -4.12 -4.77 -17.34
C ALA A 215 -4.15 -3.34 -17.88
N LEU A 216 -5.02 -2.47 -17.32
CA LEU A 216 -5.13 -1.07 -17.75
C LEU A 216 -3.82 -0.29 -17.57
N GLN A 217 -3.03 -0.55 -16.53
CA GLN A 217 -1.74 0.09 -16.31
C GLN A 217 -0.64 -0.47 -17.22
N ASN A 218 -0.69 -1.74 -17.59
CA ASN A 218 0.37 -2.37 -18.39
C ASN A 218 0.19 -2.21 -19.91
N ILE A 219 -1.03 -2.12 -20.41
CA ILE A 219 -1.29 -1.90 -21.85
C ILE A 219 -0.56 -0.67 -22.40
N PRO A 220 -0.66 0.53 -21.78
CA PRO A 220 0.06 1.71 -22.30
C PRO A 220 1.58 1.55 -22.23
N VAL A 221 2.10 0.84 -21.24
CA VAL A 221 3.53 0.51 -21.14
C VAL A 221 3.97 -0.34 -22.32
N VAL A 222 3.18 -1.35 -22.71
CA VAL A 222 3.49 -2.18 -23.90
C VAL A 222 3.45 -1.35 -25.17
N TYR A 223 2.47 -0.46 -25.34
CA TYR A 223 2.45 0.45 -26.49
C TYR A 223 3.69 1.37 -26.53
N SER A 224 4.18 1.81 -25.38
CA SER A 224 5.42 2.59 -25.29
C SER A 224 6.63 1.79 -25.77
N TYR A 225 6.78 0.53 -25.34
CA TYR A 225 7.84 -0.36 -25.84
C TYR A 225 7.74 -0.61 -27.36
N LYS A 226 6.52 -0.69 -27.90
CA LYS A 226 6.28 -0.78 -29.35
C LYS A 226 6.50 0.55 -30.08
N GLN A 227 6.90 1.61 -29.39
CA GLN A 227 7.02 2.98 -29.94
C GLN A 227 5.70 3.53 -30.53
N GLN A 228 4.57 2.96 -30.14
CA GLN A 228 3.24 3.40 -30.57
C GLN A 228 2.74 4.48 -29.59
N HIS A 229 3.45 5.61 -29.58
CA HIS A 229 3.32 6.67 -28.57
C HIS A 229 1.89 7.20 -28.43
N GLN A 230 1.18 7.42 -29.54
CA GLN A 230 -0.20 7.90 -29.47
C GLN A 230 -1.12 6.87 -28.82
N LYS A 231 -0.98 5.59 -29.14
CA LYS A 231 -1.77 4.53 -28.50
C LYS A 231 -1.45 4.39 -27.01
N ALA A 232 -0.20 4.61 -26.62
CA ALA A 232 0.17 4.63 -25.21
C ALA A 232 -0.54 5.77 -24.46
N ILE A 233 -0.52 6.99 -25.01
CA ILE A 233 -1.22 8.15 -24.43
C ILE A 233 -2.73 7.89 -24.34
N ASP A 234 -3.34 7.35 -25.40
CA ASP A 234 -4.77 7.06 -25.42
C ASP A 234 -5.14 6.00 -24.37
N ALA A 235 -4.32 4.95 -24.25
CA ALA A 235 -4.53 3.91 -23.24
C ALA A 235 -4.37 4.44 -21.80
N TYR A 236 -3.43 5.36 -21.55
CA TYR A 236 -3.35 6.06 -20.26
C TYR A 236 -4.59 6.92 -19.98
N LYS A 237 -5.15 7.59 -20.99
CA LYS A 237 -6.39 8.34 -20.83
C LYS A 237 -7.59 7.45 -20.52
N GLU A 238 -7.65 6.23 -21.09
CA GLU A 238 -8.68 5.26 -20.71
C GLU A 238 -8.52 4.80 -19.26
N LEU A 239 -7.27 4.60 -18.81
CA LEU A 239 -6.99 4.32 -17.40
C LEU A 239 -7.47 5.46 -16.49
N ASP A 240 -7.23 6.73 -16.86
CA ASP A 240 -7.67 7.91 -16.08
C ASP A 240 -9.20 8.01 -15.95
N LYS A 241 -9.95 7.57 -16.98
CA LYS A 241 -11.42 7.52 -16.90
C LYS A 241 -11.93 6.52 -15.84
N VAL A 242 -11.21 5.39 -15.68
CA VAL A 242 -11.57 4.35 -14.72
C VAL A 242 -11.04 4.66 -13.33
N TYR A 243 -9.83 5.21 -13.25
CA TYR A 243 -9.11 5.56 -12.03
C TYR A 243 -8.65 7.03 -12.07
N PRO A 244 -9.56 7.99 -11.86
CA PRO A 244 -9.24 9.41 -11.95
C PRO A 244 -8.16 9.83 -10.94
N ASN A 245 -7.26 10.72 -11.37
CA ASN A 245 -6.17 11.24 -10.55
C ASN A 245 -5.16 10.17 -10.07
N ASP A 246 -5.03 9.05 -10.78
CA ASP A 246 -3.92 8.13 -10.55
C ASP A 246 -2.61 8.77 -11.06
N PRO A 247 -1.63 9.05 -10.19
CA PRO A 247 -0.39 9.71 -10.60
C PRO A 247 0.40 8.94 -11.65
N GLU A 248 0.25 7.60 -11.70
CA GLU A 248 0.89 6.76 -12.70
C GLU A 248 0.46 7.09 -14.14
N VAL A 249 -0.79 7.56 -14.31
CA VAL A 249 -1.28 8.03 -15.60
C VAL A 249 -0.47 9.23 -16.08
N TYR A 250 -0.36 10.26 -15.24
CA TYR A 250 0.34 11.49 -15.59
C TYR A 250 1.84 11.23 -15.75
N TYR A 251 2.43 10.42 -14.88
CA TYR A 251 3.83 10.01 -14.98
C TYR A 251 4.10 9.26 -16.29
N GLY A 252 3.24 8.29 -16.64
CA GLY A 252 3.35 7.53 -17.87
C GLY A 252 3.22 8.39 -19.12
N ILE A 253 2.21 9.27 -19.19
CA ILE A 253 2.03 10.21 -20.32
C ILE A 253 3.24 11.15 -20.42
N GLY A 254 3.72 11.68 -19.30
CA GLY A 254 4.89 12.54 -19.26
C GLY A 254 6.14 11.86 -19.81
N ASN A 255 6.37 10.59 -19.44
CA ASN A 255 7.45 9.79 -20.00
C ASN A 255 7.32 9.55 -21.51
N VAL A 256 6.10 9.31 -22.00
CA VAL A 256 5.86 9.15 -23.44
C VAL A 256 6.20 10.42 -24.19
N TYR A 257 5.81 11.60 -23.69
CA TYR A 257 6.17 12.87 -24.31
C TYR A 257 7.68 13.13 -24.25
N PHE A 258 8.29 13.00 -23.08
CA PHE A 258 9.71 13.29 -22.91
C PHE A 258 10.61 12.28 -23.64
N ASN A 259 10.47 10.98 -23.36
CA ASN A 259 11.35 9.95 -23.87
C ASN A 259 10.98 9.45 -25.27
N GLY A 260 9.69 9.43 -25.59
CA GLY A 260 9.19 8.92 -26.88
C GLY A 260 9.09 10.01 -27.94
N LEU A 261 8.31 11.04 -27.66
CA LEU A 261 8.01 12.09 -28.65
C LEU A 261 9.01 13.26 -28.64
N LYS A 262 9.93 13.29 -27.67
CA LYS A 262 10.93 14.35 -27.47
C LYS A 262 10.30 15.75 -27.28
N ASP A 263 9.09 15.79 -26.71
CA ASP A 263 8.36 17.00 -26.34
C ASP A 263 8.58 17.28 -24.86
N ASP A 264 9.62 18.05 -24.55
CA ASP A 264 10.04 18.35 -23.19
C ASP A 264 9.00 19.17 -22.43
N GLU A 265 8.29 20.09 -23.10
CA GLU A 265 7.31 20.97 -22.47
C GLU A 265 6.09 20.18 -22.02
N LYS A 266 5.52 19.33 -22.88
CA LYS A 266 4.42 18.44 -22.47
C LYS A 266 4.90 17.38 -21.49
N GLY A 267 6.10 16.85 -21.68
CA GLY A 267 6.73 15.93 -20.74
C GLY A 267 6.76 16.52 -19.33
N LEU A 268 7.28 17.76 -19.21
CA LEU A 268 7.35 18.47 -17.94
C LEU A 268 5.96 18.72 -17.34
N ASP A 269 4.98 19.17 -18.15
CA ASP A 269 3.63 19.47 -17.65
C ASP A 269 3.00 18.23 -17.01
N TYR A 270 3.05 17.08 -17.68
CA TYR A 270 2.48 15.83 -17.15
C TYR A 270 3.27 15.28 -15.96
N ILE A 271 4.61 15.29 -15.99
CA ILE A 271 5.43 14.86 -14.86
C ILE A 271 5.19 15.74 -13.63
N SER A 272 5.01 17.04 -13.82
CA SER A 272 4.68 18.00 -12.76
C SER A 272 3.34 17.67 -12.08
N LYS A 273 2.33 17.28 -12.85
CA LYS A 273 1.03 16.79 -12.31
C LYS A 273 1.21 15.54 -11.47
N ALA A 274 1.97 14.56 -11.96
CA ALA A 274 2.29 13.35 -11.20
C ALA A 274 3.04 13.66 -9.90
N TYR A 275 4.08 14.49 -9.98
CA TYR A 275 4.88 14.93 -8.84
C TYR A 275 4.01 15.53 -7.74
N LYS A 276 3.09 16.43 -8.11
CA LYS A 276 2.19 17.08 -7.16
C LYS A 276 1.33 16.06 -6.40
N ILE A 277 0.77 15.07 -7.11
CA ILE A 277 -0.07 14.04 -6.49
C ILE A 277 0.80 13.13 -5.61
N TYR A 278 1.96 12.68 -6.08
CA TYR A 278 2.90 11.89 -5.28
C TYR A 278 3.32 12.63 -4.00
N ASN A 279 3.57 13.95 -4.09
CA ASN A 279 3.95 14.75 -2.93
C ASN A 279 2.80 14.84 -1.90
N GLN A 280 1.56 15.05 -2.35
CA GLN A 280 0.38 15.05 -1.49
C GLN A 280 0.15 13.70 -0.80
N GLN A 281 0.42 12.60 -1.50
CA GLN A 281 0.30 11.23 -1.00
C GLN A 281 1.50 10.79 -0.16
N LYS A 282 2.55 11.61 -0.03
CA LYS A 282 3.85 11.24 0.57
C LYS A 282 4.44 9.97 -0.06
N SER A 283 4.21 9.77 -1.33
CA SER A 283 4.65 8.59 -2.08
C SER A 283 6.17 8.63 -2.33
N PRO A 284 6.89 7.51 -2.19
CA PRO A 284 8.32 7.42 -2.55
C PRO A 284 8.57 7.65 -4.05
N TYR A 285 7.59 7.42 -4.92
CA TYR A 285 7.68 7.68 -6.37
C TYR A 285 7.80 9.16 -6.73
N ARG A 286 7.66 10.05 -5.74
CA ARG A 286 7.98 11.47 -5.92
C ARG A 286 9.39 11.67 -6.47
N THR A 287 10.38 10.92 -5.99
CA THR A 287 11.78 11.02 -6.42
C THR A 287 12.00 10.66 -7.88
N ASP A 288 11.19 9.76 -8.42
CA ASP A 288 11.25 9.40 -9.85
C ASP A 288 10.79 10.57 -10.72
N ALA A 289 9.70 11.23 -10.32
CA ALA A 289 9.21 12.43 -11.00
C ALA A 289 10.23 13.58 -10.90
N GLU A 290 10.83 13.82 -9.72
CA GLU A 290 11.91 14.82 -9.52
C GLU A 290 13.11 14.55 -10.43
N THR A 291 13.47 13.29 -10.61
CA THR A 291 14.58 12.89 -11.49
C THR A 291 14.29 13.27 -12.94
N ILE A 292 13.10 12.95 -13.45
CA ILE A 292 12.72 13.32 -14.83
C ILE A 292 12.65 14.83 -14.98
N MET A 293 12.05 15.57 -14.03
CA MET A 293 12.00 17.04 -14.05
C MET A 293 13.41 17.64 -14.11
N SER A 294 14.36 17.08 -13.36
CA SER A 294 15.76 17.52 -13.37
C SER A 294 16.45 17.26 -14.70
N LEU A 295 16.14 16.15 -15.38
CA LEU A 295 16.63 15.86 -16.71
C LEU A 295 16.08 16.86 -17.74
N ILE A 296 14.78 17.12 -17.69
CA ILE A 296 14.12 18.11 -18.56
C ILE A 296 14.69 19.51 -18.31
N TYR A 297 14.90 19.90 -17.05
CA TYR A 297 15.52 21.18 -16.70
C TYR A 297 16.89 21.35 -17.36
N ARG A 298 17.77 20.33 -17.22
CA ARG A 298 19.11 20.38 -17.82
C ARG A 298 19.06 20.59 -19.32
N LYS A 299 18.15 19.87 -20.02
CA LYS A 299 17.96 19.98 -21.46
C LYS A 299 17.40 21.36 -21.85
N MET A 300 16.32 21.81 -21.21
CA MET A 300 15.73 23.12 -21.49
C MET A 300 16.69 24.28 -21.16
N LYS A 301 17.56 24.12 -20.16
CA LYS A 301 18.62 25.10 -19.84
C LYS A 301 19.64 25.19 -20.99
N GLN A 302 20.05 24.08 -21.57
CA GLN A 302 20.95 24.06 -22.75
C GLN A 302 20.30 24.73 -23.98
N GLU A 303 18.97 24.64 -24.08
CA GLU A 303 18.18 25.25 -25.15
C GLU A 303 17.77 26.73 -24.87
N ASN A 304 18.25 27.33 -23.78
CA ASN A 304 17.86 28.66 -23.30
C ASN A 304 16.35 28.82 -23.00
N LYS A 305 15.68 27.75 -22.58
CA LYS A 305 14.23 27.71 -22.26
C LYS A 305 13.93 27.64 -20.77
N VAL A 306 14.79 28.18 -19.90
CA VAL A 306 14.61 28.15 -18.45
C VAL A 306 13.32 28.87 -18.02
N ASP A 307 13.01 29.99 -18.66
CA ASP A 307 11.79 30.75 -18.34
C ASP A 307 10.52 29.94 -18.65
N LYS A 308 10.53 29.19 -19.76
CA LYS A 308 9.44 28.29 -20.11
C LYS A 308 9.31 27.12 -19.10
N PHE A 309 10.43 26.58 -18.64
CA PHE A 309 10.44 25.59 -17.57
C PHE A 309 9.74 26.13 -16.30
N LYS A 310 10.15 27.32 -15.85
CA LYS A 310 9.54 27.98 -14.67
C LYS A 310 8.06 28.28 -14.86
N GLU A 311 7.66 28.73 -16.05
CA GLU A 311 6.26 28.96 -16.39
C GLU A 311 5.42 27.68 -16.23
N ILE A 312 5.90 26.54 -16.76
CA ILE A 312 5.18 25.26 -16.66
C ILE A 312 5.06 24.82 -15.20
N LEU A 313 6.12 24.93 -14.39
CA LEU A 313 6.04 24.61 -12.96
C LEU A 313 5.04 25.51 -12.23
N LYS A 314 5.06 26.81 -12.49
CA LYS A 314 4.12 27.78 -11.91
C LYS A 314 2.67 27.43 -12.26
N ASN A 315 2.40 27.05 -13.52
CA ASN A 315 1.06 26.62 -13.96
C ASN A 315 0.58 25.39 -13.20
N ASN A 316 1.51 24.51 -12.82
CA ASN A 316 1.23 23.33 -12.00
C ASN A 316 1.28 23.61 -10.49
N LYS A 317 1.48 24.88 -10.08
CA LYS A 317 1.59 25.33 -8.67
C LYS A 317 2.73 24.61 -7.92
N ILE A 318 3.87 24.54 -8.55
CA ILE A 318 5.12 24.02 -8.01
C ILE A 318 6.09 25.20 -7.92
N ASP A 319 6.60 25.46 -6.72
CA ASP A 319 7.63 26.46 -6.50
C ASP A 319 8.99 25.91 -6.96
N PHE A 320 9.74 26.76 -7.65
CA PHE A 320 11.08 26.47 -8.12
C PHE A 320 12.04 27.51 -7.53
N GLU A 321 12.84 27.06 -6.60
CA GLU A 321 13.92 27.85 -5.98
C GLU A 321 15.23 27.73 -6.75
#